data_fbbd67656548841fee4deef5ce3c94ce
#
_entry.id   fbbd67656548841fee4deef5ce3c94ce
#
_cell.length_a   1.000
_cell.length_b   1.000
_cell.length_c   1.000
_cell.angle_alpha   90.00
_cell.angle_beta   90.00
_cell.angle_gamma   90.00
#
_symmetry.space_group_name_H-M   'P 1'
#
loop_
_entity.id
_entity.type
_entity.pdbx_description
1 polymer ?
#
loop_
_entity_poly.entity_id
_entity_poly.type
_entity_poly.pdbx_seq_one_letter_code
_entity_poly.pdbx_strand_id
1 'polypeptide(L)'
;MIAVEKLVKSYNSTPVLRGIDHAQNRSEVVVLIGPSGCGKSTFLRCLNQLEIADSGRITIDGVTIEGGRLPRTSEERERQRQLRRRSGMVFQSFNLFPHFTVLQNITVAPRFVKGVPTPEADARARQLLAKVGLENKADAYPAQLSGGQQQRVAIARALAMEPQVMLFDEPTSALDPELREEVLRVMRQLAEEGLTMIVVTHEMQFARDIADRILFFDDGLVVESGPPDRIFSNPQHERTREFLSKVATR
;
A
#
# COMPACT_ATOMS: atom_id res chain seq x y z
N MET A 1 -9.99 -8.84 -9.51
CA MET A 1 -9.72 -8.61 -8.09
C MET A 1 -9.74 -7.13 -7.75
N ILE A 2 -8.88 -6.29 -8.32
CA ILE A 2 -9.00 -4.84 -8.29
C ILE A 2 -9.37 -4.33 -9.68
N ALA A 3 -10.34 -3.42 -9.76
CA ALA A 3 -10.65 -2.67 -10.98
C ALA A 3 -10.86 -1.20 -10.62
N VAL A 4 -10.25 -0.32 -11.39
CA VAL A 4 -10.37 1.14 -11.28
C VAL A 4 -10.73 1.67 -12.65
N GLU A 5 -11.79 2.47 -12.72
CA GLU A 5 -12.33 2.99 -13.96
C GLU A 5 -12.41 4.50 -13.89
N LYS A 6 -11.69 5.18 -14.77
CA LYS A 6 -11.69 6.64 -14.98
C LYS A 6 -11.59 7.45 -13.69
N LEU A 7 -10.67 7.04 -12.81
CA LEU A 7 -10.50 7.65 -11.49
C LEU A 7 -9.93 9.07 -11.61
N VAL A 8 -10.67 10.05 -11.11
CA VAL A 8 -10.27 11.47 -11.10
C VAL A 8 -10.19 11.97 -9.66
N LYS A 9 -9.15 12.76 -9.37
CA LYS A 9 -9.00 13.48 -8.11
C LYS A 9 -8.30 14.82 -8.32
N SER A 10 -8.87 15.86 -7.73
CA SER A 10 -8.29 17.21 -7.73
C SER A 10 -8.22 17.74 -6.30
N TYR A 11 -7.28 18.65 -6.05
CA TYR A 11 -7.20 19.45 -4.83
C TYR A 11 -7.20 20.93 -5.22
N ASN A 12 -8.15 21.69 -4.67
CA ASN A 12 -8.28 23.11 -4.98
C ASN A 12 -8.26 23.40 -6.50
N SER A 13 -9.04 22.64 -7.26
CA SER A 13 -9.11 22.70 -8.74
C SER A 13 -7.85 22.28 -9.50
N THR A 14 -6.79 21.85 -8.81
CA THR A 14 -5.60 21.29 -9.44
C THR A 14 -5.79 19.78 -9.63
N PRO A 15 -5.85 19.26 -10.87
CA PRO A 15 -6.03 17.84 -11.12
C PRO A 15 -4.75 17.08 -10.73
N VAL A 16 -4.92 16.00 -9.95
CA VAL A 16 -3.83 15.13 -9.50
C VAL A 16 -3.98 13.71 -10.06
N LEU A 17 -5.21 13.22 -10.24
CA LEU A 17 -5.50 12.02 -11.01
C LEU A 17 -6.44 12.41 -12.16
N ARG A 18 -6.09 12.02 -13.39
CA ARG A 18 -6.74 12.51 -14.61
C ARG A 18 -7.45 11.40 -15.39
N GLY A 19 -8.18 10.51 -14.69
CA GLY A 19 -8.92 9.43 -15.32
C GLY A 19 -8.10 8.14 -15.40
N ILE A 20 -7.59 7.69 -14.26
CA ILE A 20 -6.81 6.46 -14.17
C ILE A 20 -7.70 5.24 -14.36
N ASP A 21 -7.32 4.39 -15.31
CA ASP A 21 -7.83 3.03 -15.45
C ASP A 21 -6.78 2.03 -14.98
N HIS A 22 -7.20 1.04 -14.18
CA HIS A 22 -6.32 -0.02 -13.68
C HIS A 22 -7.09 -1.30 -13.39
N ALA A 23 -6.51 -2.43 -13.76
CA ALA A 23 -7.02 -3.74 -13.39
C ALA A 23 -5.85 -4.59 -12.83
N GLN A 24 -6.13 -5.35 -11.77
CA GLN A 24 -5.12 -6.21 -11.12
C GLN A 24 -5.74 -7.53 -10.69
N ASN A 25 -5.04 -8.62 -10.93
CA ASN A 25 -5.43 -9.95 -10.53
C ASN A 25 -5.07 -10.25 -9.06
N ARG A 26 -5.58 -11.37 -8.53
CA ARG A 26 -5.11 -11.88 -7.23
C ARG A 26 -3.67 -12.33 -7.35
N SER A 27 -2.93 -12.22 -6.25
CA SER A 27 -1.51 -12.59 -6.13
C SER A 27 -0.59 -11.82 -7.09
N GLU A 28 -1.07 -10.80 -7.78
CA GLU A 28 -0.25 -9.93 -8.61
C GLU A 28 0.39 -8.83 -7.75
N VAL A 29 1.66 -8.58 -7.97
CA VAL A 29 2.42 -7.47 -7.37
C VAL A 29 2.58 -6.36 -8.40
N VAL A 30 1.91 -5.24 -8.19
CA VAL A 30 2.00 -4.05 -9.04
C VAL A 30 2.82 -2.98 -8.35
N VAL A 31 3.85 -2.47 -9.03
CA VAL A 31 4.69 -1.39 -8.48
C VAL A 31 4.47 -0.10 -9.28
N LEU A 32 4.25 0.98 -8.57
CA LEU A 32 4.07 2.33 -9.11
C LEU A 32 5.38 3.10 -8.97
N ILE A 33 5.92 3.55 -10.09
CA ILE A 33 7.09 4.43 -10.16
C ILE A 33 6.74 5.75 -10.85
N GLY A 34 7.56 6.78 -10.67
CA GLY A 34 7.36 8.08 -11.32
C GLY A 34 7.81 9.24 -10.42
N PRO A 35 7.83 10.47 -10.95
CA PRO A 35 8.25 11.67 -10.23
C PRO A 35 7.47 11.90 -8.93
N SER A 36 8.08 12.63 -7.98
CA SER A 36 7.35 13.10 -6.80
C SER A 36 6.20 14.02 -7.20
N GLY A 37 5.05 13.90 -6.53
CA GLY A 37 3.87 14.70 -6.80
C GLY A 37 3.02 14.28 -8.01
N CYS A 38 3.39 13.23 -8.77
CA CYS A 38 2.61 12.79 -9.95
C CYS A 38 1.31 12.03 -9.63
N GLY A 39 0.93 11.86 -8.35
CA GLY A 39 -0.36 11.28 -7.95
C GLY A 39 -0.33 9.85 -7.39
N LYS A 40 0.84 9.17 -7.28
CA LYS A 40 0.94 7.78 -6.81
C LYS A 40 0.30 7.54 -5.44
N SER A 41 0.70 8.32 -4.43
CA SER A 41 0.14 8.23 -3.06
C SER A 41 -1.34 8.59 -3.04
N THR A 42 -1.78 9.57 -3.83
CA THR A 42 -3.20 9.93 -3.97
C THR A 42 -3.99 8.76 -4.55
N PHE A 43 -3.46 8.06 -5.56
CA PHE A 43 -4.06 6.85 -6.12
C PHE A 43 -4.26 5.78 -5.04
N LEU A 44 -3.22 5.45 -4.27
CA LEU A 44 -3.33 4.48 -3.16
C LEU A 44 -4.37 4.91 -2.11
N ARG A 45 -4.37 6.19 -1.74
CA ARG A 45 -5.33 6.74 -0.75
C ARG A 45 -6.77 6.73 -1.25
N CYS A 46 -6.99 6.84 -2.55
CA CYS A 46 -8.32 6.64 -3.13
C CYS A 46 -8.73 5.16 -3.05
N LEU A 47 -7.81 4.21 -3.31
CA LEU A 47 -8.12 2.77 -3.24
C LEU A 47 -8.59 2.34 -1.85
N ASN A 48 -7.99 2.84 -0.78
CA ASN A 48 -8.42 2.51 0.58
C ASN A 48 -9.45 3.49 1.16
N GLN A 49 -9.95 4.45 0.36
CA GLN A 49 -10.94 5.42 0.78
C GLN A 49 -10.47 6.39 1.89
N LEU A 50 -9.19 6.62 2.02
CA LEU A 50 -8.66 7.76 2.81
C LEU A 50 -8.91 9.08 2.07
N GLU A 51 -8.83 9.04 0.73
CA GLU A 51 -9.23 10.13 -0.14
C GLU A 51 -10.47 9.71 -0.93
N ILE A 52 -11.44 10.60 -1.05
CA ILE A 52 -12.61 10.39 -1.89
C ILE A 52 -12.29 10.92 -3.30
N ALA A 53 -12.37 10.05 -4.28
CA ALA A 53 -12.22 10.44 -5.68
C ALA A 53 -13.34 11.39 -6.12
N ASP A 54 -13.05 12.32 -7.01
CA ASP A 54 -14.05 13.27 -7.53
C ASP A 54 -14.99 12.60 -8.54
N SER A 55 -14.48 11.58 -9.25
CA SER A 55 -15.29 10.71 -10.13
C SER A 55 -14.55 9.41 -10.41
N GLY A 56 -15.22 8.49 -11.08
CA GLY A 56 -14.71 7.16 -11.41
C GLY A 56 -15.23 6.10 -10.45
N ARG A 57 -14.74 4.87 -10.63
CA ARG A 57 -15.19 3.70 -9.89
C ARG A 57 -14.01 2.89 -9.38
N ILE A 58 -14.11 2.40 -8.16
CA ILE A 58 -13.12 1.51 -7.53
C ILE A 58 -13.84 0.23 -7.09
N THR A 59 -13.35 -0.90 -7.55
CA THR A 59 -13.82 -2.22 -7.12
C THR A 59 -12.65 -2.99 -6.52
N ILE A 60 -12.81 -3.50 -5.29
CA ILE A 60 -11.86 -4.41 -4.64
C ILE A 60 -12.63 -5.64 -4.17
N ASP A 61 -12.28 -6.79 -4.72
CA ASP A 61 -12.84 -8.09 -4.37
C ASP A 61 -14.39 -8.08 -4.35
N GLY A 62 -15.00 -7.52 -5.40
CA GLY A 62 -16.44 -7.45 -5.58
C GLY A 62 -17.16 -6.33 -4.82
N VAL A 63 -16.45 -5.54 -3.98
CA VAL A 63 -17.02 -4.32 -3.38
C VAL A 63 -16.70 -3.12 -4.24
N THR A 64 -17.74 -2.45 -4.72
CA THR A 64 -17.63 -1.30 -5.61
C THR A 64 -18.05 -0.01 -4.92
N ILE A 65 -17.26 1.05 -5.12
CA ILE A 65 -17.54 2.42 -4.68
C ILE A 65 -17.38 3.35 -5.87
N GLU A 66 -18.30 4.31 -5.98
CA GLU A 66 -18.22 5.38 -6.96
C GLU A 66 -17.71 6.66 -6.31
N GLY A 67 -16.90 7.42 -7.06
CA GLY A 67 -16.44 8.75 -6.67
C GLY A 67 -17.55 9.80 -6.74
N GLY A 68 -17.20 11.04 -6.44
CA GLY A 68 -18.05 12.23 -6.59
C GLY A 68 -18.59 12.80 -5.28
N ARG A 69 -18.77 12.00 -4.25
CA ARG A 69 -19.27 12.51 -2.95
C ARG A 69 -18.99 11.59 -1.78
N LEU A 70 -19.05 12.14 -0.57
CA LEU A 70 -19.07 11.35 0.66
C LEU A 70 -20.32 10.44 0.74
N PRO A 71 -20.19 9.26 1.33
CA PRO A 71 -21.32 8.34 1.50
C PRO A 71 -22.40 8.97 2.38
N ARG A 72 -23.65 8.98 1.90
CA ARG A 72 -24.81 9.57 2.58
C ARG A 72 -25.69 8.53 3.25
N THR A 73 -25.89 7.38 2.60
CA THR A 73 -26.74 6.30 3.12
C THR A 73 -25.95 5.37 4.04
N SER A 74 -26.65 4.60 4.86
CA SER A 74 -26.05 3.55 5.69
C SER A 74 -25.39 2.46 4.84
N GLU A 75 -26.00 2.13 3.70
CA GLU A 75 -25.47 1.14 2.76
C GLU A 75 -24.17 1.61 2.10
N GLU A 76 -24.09 2.87 1.65
CA GLU A 76 -22.86 3.46 1.10
C GLU A 76 -21.72 3.48 2.13
N ARG A 77 -22.03 3.83 3.38
CA ARG A 77 -21.05 3.79 4.49
C ARG A 77 -20.57 2.38 4.77
N GLU A 78 -21.47 1.38 4.71
CA GLU A 78 -21.09 -0.01 4.92
C GLU A 78 -20.22 -0.53 3.78
N ARG A 79 -20.53 -0.23 2.52
CA ARG A 79 -19.66 -0.56 1.38
C ARG A 79 -18.26 0.07 1.54
N GLN A 80 -18.17 1.33 1.99
CA GLN A 80 -16.88 1.98 2.26
C GLN A 80 -16.10 1.26 3.37
N ARG A 81 -16.76 0.86 4.46
CA ARG A 81 -16.13 0.07 5.53
C ARG A 81 -15.64 -1.29 5.03
N GLN A 82 -16.45 -1.97 4.21
CA GLN A 82 -16.08 -3.27 3.62
C GLN A 82 -14.85 -3.13 2.72
N LEU A 83 -14.78 -2.09 1.89
CA LEU A 83 -13.62 -1.84 1.04
C LEU A 83 -12.38 -1.57 1.87
N ARG A 84 -12.47 -0.75 2.93
CA ARG A 84 -11.37 -0.50 3.87
C ARG A 84 -10.89 -1.76 4.60
N ARG A 85 -11.80 -2.68 4.94
CA ARG A 85 -11.43 -3.97 5.55
C ARG A 85 -10.70 -4.89 4.58
N ARG A 86 -10.94 -4.75 3.26
CA ARG A 86 -10.29 -5.55 2.21
C ARG A 86 -8.94 -5.01 1.79
N SER A 87 -8.63 -3.77 2.13
CA SER A 87 -7.36 -3.12 1.81
C SER A 87 -6.58 -2.78 3.07
N GLY A 88 -5.42 -3.40 3.25
CA GLY A 88 -4.43 -2.99 4.25
C GLY A 88 -3.56 -1.87 3.67
N MET A 89 -3.17 -0.90 4.50
CA MET A 89 -2.27 0.17 4.06
C MET A 89 -1.13 0.39 5.03
N VAL A 90 0.07 0.49 4.46
CA VAL A 90 1.31 0.82 5.15
C VAL A 90 1.82 2.14 4.61
N PHE A 91 2.10 3.08 5.50
CA PHE A 91 2.49 4.45 5.16
C PHE A 91 4.00 4.66 5.30
N GLN A 92 4.50 5.71 4.70
CA GLN A 92 5.85 6.21 4.88
C GLN A 92 6.19 6.51 6.35
N SER A 93 5.27 7.19 7.05
CA SER A 93 5.33 7.38 8.51
C SER A 93 4.60 6.20 9.16
N PHE A 94 5.23 5.49 10.04
CA PHE A 94 4.79 4.21 10.62
C PHE A 94 3.38 4.25 11.22
N ASN A 95 2.95 5.44 11.72
CA ASN A 95 1.61 5.73 12.25
C ASN A 95 1.17 4.75 13.35
N LEU A 96 2.11 4.25 14.15
CA LEU A 96 1.79 3.43 15.32
C LEU A 96 1.15 4.29 16.41
N PHE A 97 0.24 3.71 17.17
CA PHE A 97 -0.32 4.35 18.36
C PHE A 97 0.75 4.39 19.46
N PRO A 98 1.27 5.55 19.85
CA PRO A 98 2.44 5.66 20.73
C PRO A 98 2.16 5.17 22.16
N HIS A 99 0.90 5.21 22.58
CA HIS A 99 0.43 4.78 23.91
C HIS A 99 0.02 3.30 23.98
N PHE A 100 0.12 2.57 22.87
CA PHE A 100 -0.11 1.12 22.79
C PHE A 100 1.21 0.37 22.67
N THR A 101 1.28 -0.81 23.29
CA THR A 101 2.37 -1.75 23.03
C THR A 101 2.32 -2.23 21.57
N VAL A 102 3.36 -2.91 21.12
CA VAL A 102 3.41 -3.56 19.80
C VAL A 102 2.24 -4.54 19.63
N LEU A 103 2.01 -5.40 20.61
CA LEU A 103 0.89 -6.36 20.59
C LEU A 103 -0.45 -5.63 20.49
N GLN A 104 -0.66 -4.58 21.26
CA GLN A 104 -1.88 -3.80 21.25
C GLN A 104 -2.09 -3.07 19.90
N ASN A 105 -1.01 -2.53 19.29
CA ASN A 105 -1.09 -1.93 17.96
C ASN A 105 -1.60 -2.92 16.90
N ILE A 106 -1.21 -4.18 16.98
CA ILE A 106 -1.62 -5.23 16.03
C ILE A 106 -3.04 -5.72 16.32
N THR A 107 -3.42 -5.86 17.59
CA THR A 107 -4.68 -6.51 18.01
C THR A 107 -5.88 -5.58 18.06
N VAL A 108 -5.69 -4.26 18.18
CA VAL A 108 -6.79 -3.29 18.36
C VAL A 108 -7.83 -3.35 17.22
N ALA A 109 -7.38 -3.35 15.97
CA ALA A 109 -8.29 -3.36 14.83
C ALA A 109 -9.06 -4.69 14.68
N PRO A 110 -8.44 -5.87 14.71
CA PRO A 110 -9.16 -7.15 14.73
C PRO A 110 -10.22 -7.24 15.84
N ARG A 111 -9.90 -6.82 17.05
CA ARG A 111 -10.83 -6.86 18.19
C ARG A 111 -12.03 -5.93 18.03
N PHE A 112 -11.79 -4.65 17.71
CA PHE A 112 -12.86 -3.65 17.71
C PHE A 112 -13.60 -3.54 16.37
N VAL A 113 -12.99 -3.91 15.25
CA VAL A 113 -13.60 -3.80 13.91
C VAL A 113 -14.20 -5.11 13.46
N LYS A 114 -13.53 -6.25 13.75
CA LYS A 114 -14.00 -7.60 13.37
C LYS A 114 -14.67 -8.36 14.53
N GLY A 115 -14.54 -7.89 15.77
CA GLY A 115 -15.07 -8.57 16.94
C GLY A 115 -14.29 -9.85 17.32
N VAL A 116 -13.04 -9.97 16.89
CA VAL A 116 -12.19 -11.14 17.19
C VAL A 116 -11.94 -11.22 18.71
N PRO A 117 -12.13 -12.37 19.37
CA PRO A 117 -11.84 -12.53 20.77
C PRO A 117 -10.36 -12.23 21.10
N THR A 118 -10.11 -11.65 22.28
CA THR A 118 -8.76 -11.25 22.69
C THR A 118 -7.72 -12.37 22.58
N PRO A 119 -7.97 -13.61 23.09
CA PRO A 119 -6.97 -14.66 22.99
C PRO A 119 -6.60 -15.05 21.56
N GLU A 120 -7.58 -15.04 20.65
CA GLU A 120 -7.37 -15.32 19.22
C GLU A 120 -6.60 -14.19 18.54
N ALA A 121 -6.97 -12.93 18.80
CA ALA A 121 -6.27 -11.76 18.27
C ALA A 121 -4.80 -11.73 18.75
N ASP A 122 -4.54 -12.04 20.01
CA ASP A 122 -3.19 -12.08 20.59
C ASP A 122 -2.35 -13.22 19.99
N ALA A 123 -2.92 -14.41 19.85
CA ALA A 123 -2.24 -15.55 19.22
C ALA A 123 -1.83 -15.21 17.78
N ARG A 124 -2.74 -14.65 17.02
CA ARG A 124 -2.49 -14.22 15.64
C ARG A 124 -1.44 -13.10 15.59
N ALA A 125 -1.52 -12.11 16.45
CA ALA A 125 -0.55 -11.02 16.50
C ALA A 125 0.87 -11.55 16.80
N ARG A 126 1.02 -12.54 17.67
CA ARG A 126 2.33 -13.20 17.93
C ARG A 126 2.85 -13.94 16.69
N GLN A 127 1.99 -14.62 15.93
CA GLN A 127 2.38 -15.26 14.66
C GLN A 127 2.86 -14.21 13.64
N LEU A 128 2.16 -13.06 13.54
CA LEU A 128 2.56 -11.96 12.66
C LEU A 128 3.87 -11.30 13.11
N LEU A 129 4.09 -11.17 14.42
CA LEU A 129 5.37 -10.69 14.95
C LEU A 129 6.52 -11.64 14.61
N ALA A 130 6.31 -12.96 14.68
CA ALA A 130 7.29 -13.94 14.23
C ALA A 130 7.58 -13.77 12.73
N LYS A 131 6.53 -13.61 11.91
CA LYS A 131 6.67 -13.39 10.46
C LYS A 131 7.52 -12.18 10.12
N VAL A 132 7.45 -11.10 10.91
CA VAL A 132 8.25 -9.87 10.70
C VAL A 132 9.54 -9.83 11.53
N GLY A 133 9.92 -10.93 12.25
CA GLY A 133 11.14 -11.07 13.04
C GLY A 133 11.17 -10.17 14.28
N LEU A 134 10.04 -10.05 14.99
CA LEU A 134 9.87 -9.20 16.17
C LEU A 134 9.18 -9.92 17.34
N GLU A 135 9.36 -11.24 17.49
CA GLU A 135 8.70 -12.07 18.49
C GLU A 135 8.92 -11.55 19.92
N ASN A 136 10.12 -11.05 20.18
CA ASN A 136 10.55 -10.56 21.51
C ASN A 136 10.16 -9.11 21.78
N LYS A 137 9.39 -8.46 20.88
CA LYS A 137 9.00 -7.04 20.98
C LYS A 137 7.51 -6.81 21.30
N ALA A 138 6.76 -7.86 21.60
CA ALA A 138 5.31 -7.78 21.83
C ALA A 138 4.91 -6.73 22.87
N ASP A 139 5.65 -6.64 23.97
CA ASP A 139 5.36 -5.74 25.09
C ASP A 139 6.08 -4.37 25.01
N ALA A 140 6.92 -4.17 23.99
CA ALA A 140 7.61 -2.92 23.77
C ALA A 140 6.64 -1.82 23.26
N TYR A 141 6.96 -0.55 23.54
CA TYR A 141 6.26 0.60 22.99
C TYR A 141 6.97 1.11 21.72
N PRO A 142 6.28 1.81 20.81
CA PRO A 142 6.87 2.33 19.58
C PRO A 142 8.16 3.14 19.79
N ALA A 143 8.25 3.94 20.86
CA ALA A 143 9.42 4.73 21.18
C ALA A 143 10.68 3.89 21.53
N GLN A 144 10.52 2.58 21.77
CA GLN A 144 11.60 1.65 22.11
C GLN A 144 12.06 0.85 20.86
N LEU A 145 11.55 1.18 19.68
CA LEU A 145 11.82 0.49 18.43
C LEU A 145 12.60 1.38 17.46
N SER A 146 13.51 0.76 16.67
CA SER A 146 14.09 1.43 15.52
C SER A 146 13.03 1.72 14.45
N GLY A 147 13.31 2.64 13.51
CA GLY A 147 12.41 2.94 12.41
C GLY A 147 12.01 1.71 11.59
N GLY A 148 12.97 0.85 11.27
CA GLY A 148 12.71 -0.41 10.55
C GLY A 148 11.84 -1.39 11.35
N GLN A 149 12.03 -1.45 12.69
CA GLN A 149 11.17 -2.25 13.57
C GLN A 149 9.75 -1.68 13.61
N GLN A 150 9.59 -0.35 13.73
CA GLN A 150 8.28 0.30 13.69
C GLN A 150 7.54 0.03 12.39
N GLN A 151 8.25 0.08 11.26
CA GLN A 151 7.65 -0.22 9.95
C GLN A 151 7.21 -1.68 9.84
N ARG A 152 8.01 -2.62 10.33
CA ARG A 152 7.64 -4.04 10.37
C ARG A 152 6.43 -4.30 11.28
N VAL A 153 6.29 -3.58 12.38
CA VAL A 153 5.06 -3.59 13.20
C VAL A 153 3.88 -3.03 12.44
N ALA A 154 4.04 -1.95 11.67
CA ALA A 154 2.97 -1.38 10.84
C ALA A 154 2.50 -2.38 9.75
N ILE A 155 3.43 -3.13 9.15
CA ILE A 155 3.08 -4.23 8.24
C ILE A 155 2.29 -5.32 8.96
N ALA A 156 2.75 -5.79 10.12
CA ALA A 156 2.06 -6.81 10.91
C ALA A 156 0.65 -6.35 11.33
N ARG A 157 0.49 -5.07 11.73
CA ARG A 157 -0.80 -4.46 12.05
C ARG A 157 -1.76 -4.48 10.85
N ALA A 158 -1.28 -4.14 9.66
CA ALA A 158 -2.10 -4.17 8.46
C ALA A 158 -2.52 -5.61 8.09
N LEU A 159 -1.60 -6.56 8.18
CA LEU A 159 -1.84 -7.99 7.93
C LEU A 159 -2.83 -8.62 8.93
N ALA A 160 -2.90 -8.11 10.17
CA ALA A 160 -3.81 -8.62 11.19
C ALA A 160 -5.29 -8.49 10.80
N MET A 161 -5.61 -7.58 9.88
CA MET A 161 -6.95 -7.42 9.33
C MET A 161 -7.27 -8.39 8.19
N GLU A 162 -6.34 -9.28 7.77
CA GLU A 162 -6.51 -10.23 6.67
C GLU A 162 -7.02 -9.55 5.38
N PRO A 163 -6.32 -8.53 4.92
CA PRO A 163 -6.77 -7.80 3.76
C PRO A 163 -6.62 -8.64 2.48
N GLN A 164 -7.43 -8.34 1.48
CA GLN A 164 -7.32 -8.96 0.15
C GLN A 164 -6.22 -8.31 -0.70
N VAL A 165 -5.83 -7.09 -0.37
CA VAL A 165 -4.75 -6.34 -1.00
C VAL A 165 -3.99 -5.53 0.03
N MET A 166 -2.67 -5.50 -0.09
CA MET A 166 -1.79 -4.62 0.68
C MET A 166 -1.32 -3.45 -0.18
N LEU A 167 -1.50 -2.25 0.33
CA LEU A 167 -1.09 -0.99 -0.29
C LEU A 167 0.11 -0.43 0.49
N PHE A 168 1.23 -0.20 -0.19
CA PHE A 168 2.45 0.33 0.42
C PHE A 168 2.78 1.70 -0.18
N ASP A 169 2.71 2.75 0.62
CA ASP A 169 3.00 4.13 0.23
C ASP A 169 4.39 4.52 0.73
N GLU A 170 5.42 4.30 -0.10
CA GLU A 170 6.84 4.58 0.17
C GLU A 170 7.33 4.03 1.53
N PRO A 171 7.19 2.74 1.81
CA PRO A 171 7.37 2.16 3.14
C PRO A 171 8.80 2.25 3.69
N THR A 172 9.78 2.58 2.86
CA THR A 172 11.21 2.63 3.23
C THR A 172 11.82 4.03 3.18
N SER A 173 11.10 5.04 2.67
CA SER A 173 11.67 6.36 2.40
C SER A 173 12.09 7.15 3.65
N ALA A 174 11.52 6.82 4.83
CA ALA A 174 11.89 7.42 6.12
C ALA A 174 12.97 6.64 6.89
N LEU A 175 13.61 5.63 6.25
CA LEU A 175 14.57 4.73 6.89
C LEU A 175 15.99 4.91 6.37
N ASP A 176 16.96 4.69 7.26
CA ASP A 176 18.35 4.54 6.88
C ASP A 176 18.58 3.30 5.99
N PRO A 177 19.60 3.28 5.14
CA PRO A 177 19.83 2.20 4.17
C PRO A 177 19.85 0.79 4.77
N GLU A 178 20.48 0.60 5.93
CA GLU A 178 20.56 -0.69 6.61
C GLU A 178 19.18 -1.20 7.06
N LEU A 179 18.33 -0.30 7.56
CA LEU A 179 16.99 -0.63 8.04
C LEU A 179 15.98 -0.85 6.89
N ARG A 180 16.27 -0.29 5.70
CA ARG A 180 15.42 -0.51 4.52
C ARG A 180 15.40 -1.98 4.12
N GLU A 181 16.56 -2.64 4.08
CA GLU A 181 16.67 -4.03 3.62
C GLU A 181 15.86 -4.99 4.51
N GLU A 182 15.76 -4.72 5.82
CA GLU A 182 14.93 -5.52 6.72
C GLU A 182 13.44 -5.45 6.36
N VAL A 183 12.95 -4.27 5.97
CA VAL A 183 11.55 -4.07 5.55
C VAL A 183 11.31 -4.67 4.16
N LEU A 184 12.23 -4.45 3.22
CA LEU A 184 12.13 -4.99 1.86
C LEU A 184 12.13 -6.52 1.86
N ARG A 185 12.90 -7.16 2.75
CA ARG A 185 12.91 -8.62 2.93
C ARG A 185 11.54 -9.15 3.35
N VAL A 186 10.88 -8.49 4.30
CA VAL A 186 9.51 -8.85 4.71
C VAL A 186 8.55 -8.69 3.53
N MET A 187 8.67 -7.62 2.75
CA MET A 187 7.80 -7.40 1.59
C MET A 187 8.03 -8.44 0.48
N ARG A 188 9.30 -8.87 0.22
CA ARG A 188 9.59 -9.98 -0.71
C ARG A 188 8.92 -11.27 -0.26
N GLN A 189 9.06 -11.62 1.02
CA GLN A 189 8.40 -12.81 1.58
C GLN A 189 6.87 -12.77 1.39
N LEU A 190 6.23 -11.63 1.60
CA LEU A 190 4.80 -11.47 1.39
C LEU A 190 4.39 -11.63 -0.09
N ALA A 191 5.22 -11.15 -1.01
CA ALA A 191 5.03 -11.35 -2.44
C ALA A 191 5.15 -12.84 -2.84
N GLU A 192 6.17 -13.53 -2.35
CA GLU A 192 6.39 -14.97 -2.56
C GLU A 192 5.25 -15.84 -1.98
N GLU A 193 4.63 -15.41 -0.90
CA GLU A 193 3.44 -16.03 -0.32
C GLU A 193 2.15 -15.78 -1.13
N GLY A 194 2.23 -15.03 -2.22
CA GLY A 194 1.11 -14.76 -3.12
C GLY A 194 0.17 -13.65 -2.62
N LEU A 195 0.65 -12.75 -1.77
CA LEU A 195 -0.16 -11.60 -1.35
C LEU A 195 -0.33 -10.60 -2.51
N THR A 196 -1.55 -10.20 -2.78
CA THR A 196 -1.81 -9.13 -3.76
C THR A 196 -1.30 -7.80 -3.21
N MET A 197 -0.45 -7.11 -3.97
CA MET A 197 0.21 -5.90 -3.48
C MET A 197 0.19 -4.78 -4.53
N ILE A 198 0.02 -3.54 -4.05
CA ILE A 198 0.32 -2.33 -4.81
C ILE A 198 1.36 -1.54 -4.02
N VAL A 199 2.51 -1.28 -4.62
CA VAL A 199 3.65 -0.68 -3.94
C VAL A 199 4.08 0.60 -4.65
N VAL A 200 4.08 1.72 -3.95
CA VAL A 200 4.78 2.94 -4.37
C VAL A 200 6.17 2.91 -3.75
N THR A 201 7.20 2.98 -4.57
CA THR A 201 8.59 2.95 -4.09
C THR A 201 9.55 3.69 -5.02
N HIS A 202 10.67 4.12 -4.46
CA HIS A 202 11.86 4.61 -5.16
C HIS A 202 12.98 3.57 -5.22
N GLU A 203 12.79 2.39 -4.64
CA GLU A 203 13.75 1.29 -4.64
C GLU A 203 13.62 0.49 -5.95
N MET A 204 14.36 0.93 -6.99
CA MET A 204 14.19 0.37 -8.35
C MET A 204 14.63 -1.08 -8.46
N GLN A 205 15.67 -1.49 -7.72
CA GLN A 205 16.09 -2.89 -7.72
C GLN A 205 15.01 -3.77 -7.10
N PHE A 206 14.45 -3.36 -5.96
CA PHE A 206 13.33 -4.06 -5.33
C PHE A 206 12.12 -4.15 -6.27
N ALA A 207 11.77 -3.05 -6.96
CA ALA A 207 10.67 -3.04 -7.94
C ALA A 207 10.91 -4.05 -9.07
N ARG A 208 12.17 -4.16 -9.55
CA ARG A 208 12.56 -5.13 -10.60
C ARG A 208 12.42 -6.57 -10.12
N ASP A 209 12.81 -6.84 -8.86
CA ASP A 209 12.87 -8.19 -8.31
C ASP A 209 11.50 -8.78 -7.99
N ILE A 210 10.53 -7.96 -7.57
CA ILE A 210 9.25 -8.49 -7.06
C ILE A 210 8.04 -8.22 -7.92
N ALA A 211 8.10 -7.21 -8.82
CA ALA A 211 6.90 -6.80 -9.54
C ALA A 211 6.55 -7.77 -10.68
N ASP A 212 5.29 -8.14 -10.78
CA ASP A 212 4.74 -8.73 -11.99
C ASP A 212 4.50 -7.65 -13.05
N ARG A 213 4.19 -6.43 -12.60
CA ARG A 213 3.92 -5.30 -13.48
C ARG A 213 4.31 -3.97 -12.83
N ILE A 214 4.91 -3.11 -13.65
CA ILE A 214 5.24 -1.73 -13.31
C ILE A 214 4.23 -0.80 -13.96
N LEU A 215 3.77 0.22 -13.22
CA LEU A 215 3.02 1.36 -13.73
C LEU A 215 3.90 2.61 -13.59
N PHE A 216 4.23 3.24 -14.70
CA PHE A 216 4.90 4.53 -14.69
C PHE A 216 3.86 5.64 -14.67
N PHE A 217 3.83 6.39 -13.57
CA PHE A 217 2.97 7.55 -13.35
C PHE A 217 3.70 8.84 -13.73
N ASP A 218 3.06 9.69 -14.52
CA ASP A 218 3.49 11.07 -14.77
C ASP A 218 2.27 11.96 -14.97
N ASP A 219 2.28 13.14 -14.37
CA ASP A 219 1.25 14.18 -14.50
C ASP A 219 -0.19 13.67 -14.33
N GLY A 220 -0.41 12.80 -13.34
CA GLY A 220 -1.72 12.26 -13.01
C GLY A 220 -2.24 11.17 -13.93
N LEU A 221 -1.39 10.62 -14.80
CA LEU A 221 -1.72 9.56 -15.75
C LEU A 221 -0.81 8.34 -15.56
N VAL A 222 -1.28 7.16 -15.95
CA VAL A 222 -0.44 5.99 -16.20
C VAL A 222 0.07 6.09 -17.63
N VAL A 223 1.32 6.53 -17.79
CA VAL A 223 1.93 6.80 -19.11
C VAL A 223 2.42 5.53 -19.76
N GLU A 224 2.95 4.61 -18.97
CA GLU A 224 3.43 3.31 -19.46
C GLU A 224 3.17 2.22 -18.42
N SER A 225 2.85 1.01 -18.90
CA SER A 225 2.63 -0.17 -18.07
C SER A 225 3.20 -1.40 -18.74
N GLY A 226 3.87 -2.26 -17.96
CA GLY A 226 4.43 -3.51 -18.49
C GLY A 226 5.21 -4.30 -17.45
N PRO A 227 5.74 -5.47 -17.82
CA PRO A 227 6.62 -6.24 -16.96
C PRO A 227 7.92 -5.48 -16.68
N PRO A 228 8.60 -5.76 -15.55
CA PRO A 228 9.82 -5.05 -15.14
C PRO A 228 10.88 -4.98 -16.23
N ASP A 229 11.19 -6.09 -16.88
CA ASP A 229 12.22 -6.14 -17.93
C ASP A 229 11.94 -5.16 -19.08
N ARG A 230 10.68 -5.04 -19.48
CA ARG A 230 10.30 -4.10 -20.54
C ARG A 230 10.45 -2.65 -20.06
N ILE A 231 9.96 -2.32 -18.87
CA ILE A 231 9.98 -0.93 -18.37
C ILE A 231 11.40 -0.48 -18.06
N PHE A 232 12.22 -1.32 -17.43
CA PHE A 232 13.57 -0.93 -17.02
C PHE A 232 14.62 -1.04 -18.12
N SER A 233 14.47 -1.97 -19.07
CA SER A 233 15.50 -2.23 -20.10
C SER A 233 15.14 -1.67 -21.47
N ASN A 234 13.85 -1.55 -21.80
CA ASN A 234 13.38 -1.07 -23.11
C ASN A 234 12.07 -0.25 -23.00
N PRO A 235 12.07 0.85 -22.22
CA PRO A 235 10.89 1.70 -22.08
C PRO A 235 10.49 2.32 -23.42
N GLN A 236 9.21 2.22 -23.76
CA GLN A 236 8.68 2.67 -25.04
C GLN A 236 8.36 4.16 -25.03
N HIS A 237 8.00 4.70 -23.87
CA HIS A 237 7.64 6.11 -23.74
C HIS A 237 8.85 6.98 -23.38
N GLU A 238 8.97 8.15 -24.03
CA GLU A 238 10.10 9.08 -23.82
C GLU A 238 10.20 9.53 -22.36
N ARG A 239 9.07 9.87 -21.73
CA ARG A 239 9.03 10.28 -20.32
C ARG A 239 9.50 9.18 -19.35
N THR A 240 9.23 7.92 -19.67
CA THR A 240 9.73 6.78 -18.89
C THR A 240 11.26 6.70 -18.99
N ARG A 241 11.83 6.85 -20.22
CA ARG A 241 13.27 6.86 -20.44
C ARG A 241 13.97 7.99 -19.68
N GLU A 242 13.43 9.20 -19.77
CA GLU A 242 13.96 10.37 -19.05
C GLU A 242 13.96 10.18 -17.54
N PHE A 243 12.88 9.61 -16.99
CA PHE A 243 12.79 9.33 -15.56
C PHE A 243 13.83 8.30 -15.12
N LEU A 244 13.90 7.16 -15.82
CA LEU A 244 14.81 6.07 -15.46
C LEU A 244 16.28 6.47 -15.60
N SER A 245 16.65 7.27 -16.60
CA SER A 245 18.02 7.77 -16.75
C SER A 245 18.47 8.63 -15.56
N LYS A 246 17.57 9.45 -14.99
CA LYS A 246 17.84 10.27 -13.80
C LYS A 246 17.95 9.45 -12.51
N VAL A 247 17.27 8.32 -12.43
CA VAL A 247 17.31 7.43 -11.26
C VAL A 247 18.55 6.52 -11.30
N ALA A 248 18.99 6.08 -12.48
CA ALA A 248 20.18 5.25 -12.65
C ALA A 248 21.49 5.98 -12.30
N THR A 249 21.49 7.31 -12.25
CA THR A 249 22.65 8.16 -11.92
C THR A 249 22.74 8.52 -10.43
N ARG A 250 21.85 8.03 -9.59
CA ARG A 250 21.84 8.21 -8.13
C ARG A 250 22.20 6.94 -7.41
#